data_f56423d09c8aee7f1279150cb277f2d9
#
_entry.id   f56423d09c8aee7f1279150cb277f2d9
#
_cell.length_a   1.000
_cell.length_b   1.000
_cell.length_c   1.000
_cell.angle_alpha   90.00
_cell.angle_beta   90.00
_cell.angle_gamma   90.00
#
_symmetry.space_group_name_H-M   'P 1'
#
loop_
_entity.id
_entity.type
_entity.pdbx_description
1 polymer ?
#
loop_
_entity_poly.entity_id
_entity_poly.type
_entity_poly.pdbx_seq_one_letter_code
_entity_poly.pdbx_strand_id
1 'polypeptide(L)'
;MLATDLDRSEWRLFLEILGKNIKTVRLRSFFPKGHPLKAKDHGKKSHADGDWIYRMQSEGRGVYIVVNDGGDTDSEITACRAFFCEWDDRSKEEQIIAWKELGLPEPSLQIDTGNKSIHNY
;
A
#
# COMPACT_ATOMS: atom_id res chain seq x y z
N MET A 1 -3.98 -4.74 14.05
CA MET A 1 -2.62 -5.24 14.31
C MET A 1 -1.90 -4.29 15.23
N LEU A 2 -1.27 -4.79 16.28
CA LEU A 2 -0.39 -3.99 17.12
C LEU A 2 0.94 -3.78 16.37
N ALA A 3 1.61 -2.65 16.64
CA ALA A 3 2.90 -2.37 16.00
C ALA A 3 3.97 -3.44 16.31
N THR A 4 3.84 -4.12 17.46
CA THR A 4 4.71 -5.24 17.86
C THR A 4 4.53 -6.49 17.00
N ASP A 5 3.36 -6.63 16.33
CA ASP A 5 3.04 -7.79 15.49
C ASP A 5 3.43 -7.57 14.02
N LEU A 6 4.06 -6.44 13.70
CA LEU A 6 4.46 -6.11 12.35
C LEU A 6 5.53 -7.09 11.84
N ASP A 7 5.23 -7.74 10.71
CA ASP A 7 6.25 -8.49 9.97
C ASP A 7 7.16 -7.49 9.24
N ARG A 8 8.40 -7.39 9.69
CA ARG A 8 9.37 -6.45 9.15
C ARG A 8 9.94 -6.86 7.78
N SER A 9 9.59 -8.02 7.27
CA SER A 9 10.12 -8.54 5.99
C SER A 9 9.12 -8.51 4.83
N GLU A 10 7.82 -8.55 5.08
CA GLU A 10 6.79 -8.64 4.03
C GLU A 10 6.81 -7.48 3.04
N TRP A 11 7.10 -6.27 3.49
CA TRP A 11 7.15 -5.11 2.61
C TRP A 11 8.23 -5.23 1.53
N ARG A 12 9.33 -5.96 1.82
CA ARG A 12 10.39 -6.22 0.83
C ARG A 12 9.90 -7.16 -0.27
N LEU A 13 9.18 -8.21 0.10
CA LEU A 13 8.58 -9.14 -0.85
C LEU A 13 7.59 -8.41 -1.77
N PHE A 14 6.79 -7.51 -1.22
CA PHE A 14 5.85 -6.69 -1.99
C PHE A 14 6.59 -5.86 -3.06
N LEU A 15 7.65 -5.17 -2.67
CA LEU A 15 8.47 -4.38 -3.61
C LEU A 15 9.12 -5.26 -4.67
N GLU A 16 9.61 -6.42 -4.30
CA GLU A 16 10.24 -7.38 -5.22
C GLU A 16 9.24 -7.88 -6.27
N ILE A 17 8.05 -8.28 -5.87
CA ILE A 17 7.00 -8.73 -6.79
C ILE A 17 6.61 -7.63 -7.77
N LEU A 18 6.51 -6.38 -7.32
CA LEU A 18 6.23 -5.24 -8.19
C LEU A 18 7.45 -4.81 -9.03
N GLY A 19 8.61 -5.38 -8.80
CA GLY A 19 9.84 -4.99 -9.50
C GLY A 19 10.35 -3.60 -9.15
N LYS A 20 10.00 -3.08 -7.97
CA LYS A 20 10.45 -1.76 -7.50
C LYS A 20 11.86 -1.85 -6.97
N ASN A 21 12.66 -0.84 -7.29
CA ASN A 21 14.02 -0.73 -6.75
C ASN A 21 13.96 -0.21 -5.30
N ILE A 22 14.43 -1.02 -4.35
CA ILE A 22 14.43 -0.67 -2.93
C ILE A 22 15.19 0.63 -2.61
N LYS A 23 16.17 0.99 -3.44
CA LYS A 23 16.97 2.21 -3.23
C LYS A 23 16.26 3.48 -3.68
N THR A 24 15.29 3.38 -4.57
CA THR A 24 14.61 4.53 -5.18
C THR A 24 13.12 4.59 -4.92
N VAL A 25 12.51 3.51 -4.42
CA VAL A 25 11.07 3.48 -4.13
C VAL A 25 10.74 4.52 -3.07
N ARG A 26 9.58 5.16 -3.24
CA ARG A 26 9.10 6.19 -2.34
C ARG A 26 7.98 5.63 -1.46
N LEU A 27 8.10 5.89 -0.18
CA LEU A 27 7.08 5.55 0.82
C LEU A 27 6.40 6.83 1.29
N ARG A 28 5.12 6.73 1.54
CA ARG A 28 4.31 7.79 2.13
C ARG A 28 3.56 7.28 3.33
N SER A 29 3.29 8.17 4.29
CA SER A 29 2.57 7.81 5.50
C SER A 29 1.56 8.87 5.86
N PHE A 30 0.34 8.42 6.21
CA PHE A 30 -0.77 9.28 6.60
C PHE A 30 -1.51 8.67 7.78
N PHE A 31 -2.11 9.52 8.60
CA PHE A 31 -3.11 9.06 9.56
C PHE A 31 -4.38 8.60 8.84
N PRO A 32 -5.04 7.53 9.35
CA PRO A 32 -6.27 7.04 8.77
C PRO A 32 -7.42 8.03 8.97
N LYS A 33 -8.45 7.89 8.15
CA LYS A 33 -9.71 8.64 8.31
C LYS A 33 -10.27 8.40 9.73
N GLY A 34 -10.67 9.47 10.39
CA GLY A 34 -11.19 9.41 11.75
C GLY A 34 -10.14 9.58 12.85
N HIS A 35 -8.86 9.55 12.52
CA HIS A 35 -7.80 9.84 13.50
C HIS A 35 -7.85 11.32 13.92
N PRO A 36 -7.67 11.66 15.22
CA PRO A 36 -7.74 13.03 15.70
C PRO A 36 -6.80 14.01 14.98
N LEU A 37 -5.65 13.54 14.52
CA LEU A 37 -4.65 14.37 13.84
C LEU A 37 -4.80 14.38 12.31
N LYS A 38 -5.80 13.70 11.75
CA LYS A 38 -5.96 13.57 10.29
C LYS A 38 -6.12 14.91 9.57
N ALA A 39 -6.89 15.83 10.14
CA ALA A 39 -7.18 17.13 9.51
C ALA A 39 -5.93 17.99 9.29
N LYS A 40 -4.88 17.82 10.09
CA LYS A 40 -3.62 18.57 10.03
C LYS A 40 -2.49 17.76 9.40
N ASP A 41 -2.78 16.55 8.92
CA ASP A 41 -1.77 15.64 8.42
C ASP A 41 -1.45 15.91 6.95
N HIS A 42 -0.26 16.41 6.69
CA HIS A 42 0.28 16.60 5.34
C HIS A 42 1.05 15.38 4.83
N GLY A 43 1.08 14.32 5.63
CA GLY A 43 1.83 13.11 5.32
C GLY A 43 3.33 13.23 5.61
N LYS A 44 3.96 12.08 5.71
CA LYS A 44 5.42 11.95 5.82
C LYS A 44 5.92 11.13 4.64
N LYS A 45 7.18 11.30 4.28
CA LYS A 45 7.82 10.63 3.14
C LYS A 45 9.14 10.02 3.56
N SER A 46 9.49 8.89 2.96
CA SER A 46 10.80 8.26 3.09
C SER A 46 11.10 7.38 1.89
N HIS A 47 12.32 6.92 1.81
CA HIS A 47 12.70 5.77 0.99
C HIS A 47 12.42 4.46 1.77
N ALA A 48 12.65 3.32 1.13
CA ALA A 48 12.44 2.02 1.74
C ALA A 48 13.35 1.82 2.97
N ASP A 49 12.75 1.89 4.14
CA ASP A 49 13.41 1.78 5.44
C ASP A 49 12.47 1.09 6.43
N GLY A 50 12.82 -0.13 6.83
CA GLY A 50 12.00 -0.93 7.74
C GLY A 50 11.79 -0.27 9.11
N ASP A 51 12.81 0.42 9.64
CA ASP A 51 12.69 1.12 10.91
C ASP A 51 11.75 2.32 10.81
N TRP A 52 11.77 3.04 9.68
CA TRP A 52 10.83 4.12 9.42
C TRP A 52 9.40 3.59 9.31
N ILE A 53 9.19 2.50 8.59
CA ILE A 53 7.86 1.86 8.47
C ILE A 53 7.33 1.51 9.87
N TYR A 54 8.16 0.86 10.67
CA TYR A 54 7.77 0.48 12.03
C TYR A 54 7.40 1.70 12.88
N ARG A 55 8.19 2.77 12.81
CA ARG A 55 7.90 4.02 13.56
C ARG A 55 6.57 4.63 13.13
N MET A 56 6.32 4.72 11.83
CA MET A 56 5.08 5.29 11.31
C MET A 56 3.85 4.50 11.76
N GLN A 57 3.93 3.19 11.71
CA GLN A 57 2.84 2.34 12.17
C GLN A 57 2.67 2.37 13.69
N SER A 58 3.75 2.52 14.44
CA SER A 58 3.71 2.72 15.89
C SER A 58 3.02 4.03 16.28
N GLU A 59 3.08 5.05 15.44
CA GLU A 59 2.35 6.31 15.61
C GLU A 59 0.86 6.20 15.23
N GLY A 60 0.41 5.05 14.74
CA GLY A 60 -0.96 4.85 14.24
C GLY A 60 -1.17 5.27 12.80
N ARG A 61 -0.11 5.46 12.04
CA ARG A 61 -0.16 5.83 10.63
C ARG A 61 -0.24 4.61 9.71
N GLY A 62 -0.92 4.74 8.58
CA GLY A 62 -0.76 3.82 7.47
C GLY A 62 0.50 4.15 6.67
N VAL A 63 1.14 3.14 6.10
CA VAL A 63 2.29 3.31 5.22
C VAL A 63 1.93 2.80 3.82
N TYR A 64 2.25 3.59 2.83
CA TYR A 64 1.89 3.37 1.43
C TYR A 64 3.12 3.48 0.55
N ILE A 65 3.12 2.70 -0.51
CA ILE A 65 4.14 2.80 -1.56
C ILE A 65 3.57 3.54 -2.76
N VAL A 66 4.42 4.29 -3.45
CA VAL A 66 4.09 4.85 -4.75
C VAL A 66 4.35 3.76 -5.79
N VAL A 67 3.28 3.14 -6.29
CA VAL A 67 3.37 1.95 -7.17
C VAL A 67 3.92 2.31 -8.54
N ASN A 68 3.39 3.33 -9.19
CA ASN A 68 3.83 3.75 -10.51
C ASN A 68 5.11 4.58 -10.45
N ASP A 69 5.77 4.71 -11.59
CA ASP A 69 7.07 5.38 -11.65
C ASP A 69 6.91 6.87 -11.98
N GLY A 70 7.81 7.69 -11.45
CA GLY A 70 7.83 9.14 -11.63
C GLY A 70 7.96 9.85 -10.29
N GLY A 71 6.93 10.56 -9.88
CA GLY A 71 6.89 11.29 -8.62
C GLY A 71 5.81 10.81 -7.67
N ASP A 72 5.43 11.66 -6.73
CA ASP A 72 4.47 11.32 -5.67
C ASP A 72 3.02 11.71 -6.02
N THR A 73 2.82 12.56 -7.00
CA THR A 73 1.50 13.05 -7.41
C THR A 73 1.13 12.54 -8.79
N ASP A 74 -0.15 12.56 -9.13
CA ASP A 74 -0.63 12.09 -10.42
C ASP A 74 0.05 12.77 -11.60
N SER A 75 0.30 14.08 -11.50
CA SER A 75 0.98 14.85 -12.55
C SER A 75 2.44 14.48 -12.73
N GLU A 76 3.07 13.88 -11.74
CA GLU A 76 4.47 13.47 -11.77
C GLU A 76 4.68 12.03 -12.24
N ILE A 77 3.60 11.25 -12.37
CA ILE A 77 3.69 9.85 -12.84
C ILE A 77 4.04 9.83 -14.32
N THR A 78 5.09 9.10 -14.65
CA THR A 78 5.61 8.98 -16.02
C THR A 78 5.47 7.60 -16.63
N ALA A 79 5.29 6.56 -15.80
CA ALA A 79 5.17 5.19 -16.25
C ALA A 79 4.28 4.37 -15.33
N CYS A 80 3.46 3.49 -15.93
CA CYS A 80 2.65 2.53 -15.20
C CYS A 80 3.50 1.28 -14.90
N ARG A 81 3.61 0.92 -13.63
CA ARG A 81 4.31 -0.28 -13.17
C ARG A 81 3.35 -1.46 -13.02
N ALA A 82 2.14 -1.20 -12.52
CA ALA A 82 1.13 -2.21 -12.29
C ALA A 82 -0.26 -1.65 -12.45
N PHE A 83 -1.17 -2.46 -12.95
CA PHE A 83 -2.60 -2.20 -12.82
C PHE A 83 -3.05 -2.59 -11.42
N PHE A 84 -4.11 -1.95 -10.97
CA PHE A 84 -4.59 -2.08 -9.62
C PHE A 84 -6.11 -2.05 -9.60
N CYS A 85 -6.73 -2.91 -8.78
CA CYS A 85 -8.16 -2.82 -8.52
C CYS A 85 -8.50 -3.23 -7.09
N GLU A 86 -9.58 -2.67 -6.59
CA GLU A 86 -10.16 -2.97 -5.29
C GLU A 86 -11.68 -2.80 -5.34
N TRP A 87 -12.37 -3.31 -4.33
CA TRP A 87 -13.80 -3.14 -4.14
C TRP A 87 -14.09 -2.69 -2.71
N ASP A 88 -14.97 -1.72 -2.56
CA ASP A 88 -15.34 -1.17 -1.24
C ASP A 88 -16.65 -1.75 -0.69
N ASP A 89 -17.42 -2.43 -1.51
CA ASP A 89 -18.79 -2.87 -1.22
C ASP A 89 -18.94 -4.40 -1.09
N ARG A 90 -17.83 -5.13 -1.00
CA ARG A 90 -17.81 -6.60 -0.91
C ARG A 90 -17.05 -7.06 0.32
N SER A 91 -17.38 -8.28 0.80
CA SER A 91 -16.56 -8.93 1.83
C SER A 91 -15.16 -9.23 1.31
N LYS A 92 -14.20 -9.42 2.23
CA LYS A 92 -12.83 -9.78 1.82
C LYS A 92 -12.78 -11.11 1.09
N GLU A 93 -13.57 -12.08 1.49
CA GLU A 93 -13.69 -13.39 0.82
C GLU A 93 -14.15 -13.21 -0.63
N GLU A 94 -15.13 -12.36 -0.88
CA GLU A 94 -15.59 -12.05 -2.25
C GLU A 94 -14.54 -11.27 -3.05
N GLN A 95 -13.84 -10.34 -2.41
CA GLN A 95 -12.81 -9.54 -3.07
C GLN A 95 -11.64 -10.39 -3.57
N ILE A 96 -11.27 -11.44 -2.87
CA ILE A 96 -10.16 -12.32 -3.24
C ILE A 96 -10.39 -12.99 -4.61
N ILE A 97 -11.63 -13.26 -4.97
CA ILE A 97 -11.99 -13.96 -6.22
C ILE A 97 -12.72 -13.07 -7.25
N ALA A 98 -13.05 -11.84 -6.91
CA ALA A 98 -13.84 -10.96 -7.78
C ALA A 98 -13.19 -10.70 -9.15
N TRP A 99 -11.87 -10.66 -9.22
CA TRP A 99 -11.12 -10.52 -10.47
C TRP A 99 -11.48 -11.64 -11.46
N LYS A 100 -11.67 -12.86 -11.00
CA LYS A 100 -12.01 -14.02 -11.80
C LYS A 100 -13.42 -13.90 -12.39
N GLU A 101 -14.37 -13.47 -11.57
CA GLU A 101 -15.76 -13.28 -11.99
C GLU A 101 -15.90 -12.20 -13.07
N LEU A 102 -15.03 -11.19 -13.02
CA LEU A 102 -15.01 -10.08 -13.98
C LEU A 102 -14.16 -10.35 -15.21
N GLY A 103 -13.54 -11.53 -15.31
CA GLY A 103 -12.67 -11.89 -16.43
C GLY A 103 -11.34 -11.12 -16.46
N LEU A 104 -10.91 -10.59 -15.34
CA LEU A 104 -9.61 -9.92 -15.23
C LEU A 104 -8.48 -10.96 -15.16
N PRO A 105 -7.25 -10.59 -15.52
CA PRO A 105 -6.09 -11.44 -15.31
C PRO A 105 -5.89 -11.76 -13.83
N GLU A 106 -5.32 -12.93 -13.52
CA GLU A 106 -4.95 -13.27 -12.16
C GLU A 106 -3.98 -12.24 -11.60
N PRO A 107 -4.25 -11.69 -10.40
CA PRO A 107 -3.32 -10.75 -9.78
C PRO A 107 -1.96 -11.38 -9.53
N SER A 108 -0.91 -10.62 -9.76
CA SER A 108 0.45 -11.01 -9.35
C SER A 108 0.57 -11.02 -7.82
N LEU A 109 -0.28 -10.26 -7.15
CA LEU A 109 -0.19 -10.03 -5.71
C LEU A 109 -1.55 -9.51 -5.20
N GLN A 110 -1.94 -10.01 -4.05
CA GLN A 110 -3.10 -9.51 -3.30
C GLN A 110 -2.66 -9.07 -1.92
N ILE A 111 -3.13 -7.91 -1.49
CA ILE A 111 -2.80 -7.34 -0.19
C ILE A 111 -4.07 -7.07 0.60
N ASP A 112 -4.13 -7.60 1.82
CA ASP A 112 -5.11 -7.21 2.80
C ASP A 112 -4.66 -5.89 3.44
N THR A 113 -5.45 -4.83 3.26
CA THR A 113 -5.10 -3.51 3.80
C THR A 113 -5.24 -3.41 5.31
N GLY A 114 -5.76 -4.46 5.94
CA GLY A 114 -6.05 -4.45 7.39
C GLY A 114 -7.33 -3.68 7.74
N ASN A 115 -8.02 -3.14 6.76
CA ASN A 115 -9.31 -2.48 6.90
C ASN A 115 -10.37 -3.26 6.11
N LYS A 116 -11.03 -2.64 5.15
CA LYS A 116 -12.14 -3.27 4.42
C LYS A 116 -11.79 -3.81 3.03
N SER A 117 -10.61 -3.51 2.53
CA SER A 117 -10.25 -3.79 1.14
C SER A 117 -9.13 -4.82 0.99
N ILE A 118 -9.23 -5.59 -0.09
CA ILE A 118 -8.12 -6.35 -0.68
C ILE A 118 -7.66 -5.60 -1.92
N HIS A 119 -6.39 -5.23 -1.97
CA HIS A 119 -5.78 -4.62 -3.14
C HIS A 119 -5.22 -5.71 -4.06
N ASN A 120 -5.55 -5.63 -5.34
CA ASN A 120 -5.09 -6.56 -6.38
C ASN A 120 -4.16 -5.82 -7.34
N TYR A 121 -2.96 -6.35 -7.52
CA TYR A 121 -1.94 -5.80 -8.41
C TYR A 121 -1.58 -6.76 -9.51
#